data_d3966435047e71a6d11f84c819a28ec7
#
_entry.id   d3966435047e71a6d11f84c819a28ec7
#
_cell.length_a   1.000
_cell.length_b   1.000
_cell.length_c   1.000
_cell.angle_alpha   90.00
_cell.angle_beta   90.00
_cell.angle_gamma   90.00
#
_symmetry.space_group_name_H-M   'P 1'
#
loop_
_entity.id
_entity.type
_entity.pdbx_description
1 polymer ?
#
loop_
_entity_poly.entity_id
_entity_poly.type
_entity_poly.pdbx_seq_one_letter_code
_entity_poly.pdbx_strand_id
1 'polypeptide(L)'
;MNLFTGDLHNVVAQIFASAENTYCQIVKEMAVDTVFYKVQDQYHGGNGTYFNFNAENRFSLISKSKGVMYLATTPHTGLKEYYQEYEFIDTEDDLELNCMAEIQAARTIKIIDLAALAPLLKTALGDLMGPKTVYADTQLLAEVLSNYADGMEYLSRHTGKPCIALWSDAADGNGMLKNLSVTPLTEYSHNGMSAKQILKSHLNYKVT
;
A
#
# COMPACT_ATOMS: atom_id res chain seq x y z
N MET A 1 -21.16 -5.52 8.84
CA MET A 1 -20.49 -6.46 9.76
C MET A 1 -19.49 -5.63 10.50
N ASN A 2 -19.48 -5.64 11.80
CA ASN A 2 -18.53 -4.81 12.58
C ASN A 2 -17.33 -5.70 12.91
N LEU A 3 -16.15 -5.42 12.35
CA LEU A 3 -14.94 -6.25 12.55
C LEU A 3 -14.38 -6.13 13.97
N PHE A 4 -14.69 -5.01 14.64
CA PHE A 4 -14.15 -4.74 15.96
C PHE A 4 -15.28 -4.68 17.00
N THR A 5 -15.11 -5.42 18.10
CA THR A 5 -16.01 -5.38 19.24
C THR A 5 -15.42 -4.45 20.32
N GLY A 6 -16.15 -3.42 20.69
CA GLY A 6 -15.71 -2.46 21.71
C GLY A 6 -14.99 -1.24 21.15
N ASP A 7 -14.31 -0.51 22.03
CA ASP A 7 -13.57 0.71 21.70
C ASP A 7 -12.20 0.38 21.11
N LEU A 8 -12.09 0.46 19.78
CA LEU A 8 -10.86 0.18 19.03
C LEU A 8 -9.69 1.07 19.49
N HIS A 9 -9.94 2.34 19.82
CA HIS A 9 -8.89 3.24 20.31
C HIS A 9 -8.26 2.71 21.59
N ASN A 10 -9.09 2.30 22.56
CA ASN A 10 -8.60 1.75 23.84
C ASN A 10 -7.87 0.40 23.62
N VAL A 11 -8.39 -0.47 22.76
CA VAL A 11 -7.74 -1.76 22.47
C VAL A 11 -6.36 -1.53 21.85
N VAL A 12 -6.25 -0.69 20.82
CA VAL A 12 -4.98 -0.36 20.18
C VAL A 12 -4.03 0.32 21.18
N ALA A 13 -4.50 1.29 21.96
CA ALA A 13 -3.68 1.96 22.97
C ALA A 13 -3.10 0.95 23.99
N GLN A 14 -3.88 -0.03 24.45
CA GLN A 14 -3.40 -1.08 25.34
C GLN A 14 -2.35 -1.99 24.69
N ILE A 15 -2.54 -2.35 23.40
CA ILE A 15 -1.56 -3.14 22.64
C ILE A 15 -0.23 -2.38 22.56
N PHE A 16 -0.25 -1.10 22.21
CA PHE A 16 0.97 -0.30 22.09
C PHE A 16 1.59 0.11 23.42
N ALA A 17 0.82 0.15 24.51
CA ALA A 17 1.33 0.38 25.88
C ALA A 17 1.86 -0.90 26.54
N SER A 18 1.49 -2.08 26.04
CA SER A 18 1.99 -3.36 26.57
C SER A 18 3.46 -3.54 26.15
N ALA A 19 4.24 -4.13 27.07
CA ALA A 19 5.71 -4.20 27.11
C ALA A 19 6.46 -4.16 25.76
N GLU A 20 7.68 -3.63 25.76
CA GLU A 20 8.60 -3.48 24.61
C GLU A 20 8.61 -4.67 23.63
N ASN A 21 8.47 -5.89 24.14
CA ASN A 21 8.44 -7.11 23.30
C ASN A 21 7.24 -7.16 22.34
N THR A 22 6.06 -6.66 22.72
CA THR A 22 4.86 -6.64 21.84
C THR A 22 5.01 -5.57 20.77
N TYR A 23 5.50 -4.39 21.16
CA TYR A 23 5.77 -3.30 20.22
C TYR A 23 6.76 -3.73 19.14
N CYS A 24 7.89 -4.33 19.51
CA CYS A 24 8.92 -4.82 18.59
C CYS A 24 8.43 -5.96 17.67
N GLN A 25 7.35 -6.66 18.04
CA GLN A 25 6.77 -7.72 17.20
C GLN A 25 5.82 -7.17 16.12
N ILE A 26 5.15 -6.05 16.39
CA ILE A 26 4.14 -5.48 15.49
C ILE A 26 4.64 -4.26 14.72
N VAL A 27 5.73 -3.62 15.14
CA VAL A 27 6.31 -2.47 14.45
C VAL A 27 7.64 -2.85 13.82
N LYS A 28 7.77 -2.61 12.54
CA LYS A 28 8.98 -2.80 11.74
C LYS A 28 9.54 -1.45 11.33
N GLU A 29 10.84 -1.38 11.13
CA GLU A 29 11.50 -0.24 10.50
C GLU A 29 11.91 -0.61 9.08
N MET A 30 11.44 0.15 8.12
CA MET A 30 11.94 0.09 6.75
C MET A 30 13.11 1.04 6.63
N ALA A 31 14.24 0.49 6.19
CA ALA A 31 15.48 1.26 6.09
C ALA A 31 15.40 2.36 5.04
N VAL A 32 16.21 3.39 5.22
CA VAL A 32 16.54 4.35 4.15
C VAL A 32 16.98 3.57 2.91
N ASP A 33 16.67 4.12 1.75
CA ASP A 33 16.97 3.54 0.44
C ASP A 33 16.16 2.27 0.08
N THR A 34 15.20 1.82 0.91
CA THR A 34 14.22 0.79 0.51
C THR A 34 13.41 1.29 -0.69
N VAL A 35 13.37 0.47 -1.75
CA VAL A 35 12.67 0.80 -3.00
C VAL A 35 11.28 0.17 -3.02
N PHE A 36 10.32 0.95 -3.46
CA PHE A 36 8.91 0.59 -3.64
C PHE A 36 8.47 0.84 -5.08
N TYR A 37 7.36 0.22 -5.44
CA TYR A 37 6.79 0.28 -6.78
C TYR A 37 5.31 0.67 -6.73
N LYS A 38 4.91 1.54 -7.67
CA LYS A 38 3.52 1.95 -7.82
C LYS A 38 3.21 2.17 -9.29
N VAL A 39 2.13 1.60 -9.78
CA VAL A 39 1.59 1.96 -11.09
C VAL A 39 0.68 3.17 -10.92
N GLN A 40 0.77 4.10 -11.83
CA GLN A 40 -0.03 5.32 -11.86
C GLN A 40 -0.26 5.81 -13.26
N ASP A 41 -1.28 6.66 -13.44
CA ASP A 41 -1.54 7.37 -14.67
C ASP A 41 -0.38 8.34 -15.01
N GLN A 42 0.00 8.40 -16.28
CA GLN A 42 1.04 9.31 -16.78
C GLN A 42 0.71 10.80 -16.60
N TYR A 43 -0.58 11.16 -16.50
CA TYR A 43 -1.02 12.54 -16.26
C TYR A 43 -0.53 13.12 -14.92
N HIS A 44 -0.02 12.30 -14.02
CA HIS A 44 0.61 12.78 -12.79
C HIS A 44 1.99 13.44 -12.99
N GLY A 45 2.38 13.69 -14.25
CA GLY A 45 3.51 14.57 -14.60
C GLY A 45 4.89 14.11 -14.12
N GLY A 46 5.11 12.80 -14.03
CA GLY A 46 6.40 12.25 -13.61
C GLY A 46 6.65 12.28 -12.10
N ASN A 47 5.66 12.68 -11.28
CA ASN A 47 5.74 12.59 -9.83
C ASN A 47 5.04 11.32 -9.33
N GLY A 48 5.81 10.32 -8.86
CA GLY A 48 5.28 9.10 -8.27
C GLY A 48 4.79 9.27 -6.83
N THR A 49 5.20 10.35 -6.14
CA THR A 49 4.89 10.57 -4.74
C THR A 49 3.66 11.45 -4.59
N TYR A 50 2.52 10.83 -4.25
CA TYR A 50 1.29 11.55 -3.97
C TYR A 50 0.44 10.81 -2.94
N PHE A 51 0.15 11.46 -1.82
CA PHE A 51 -0.73 10.99 -0.76
C PHE A 51 -2.16 11.48 -1.00
N ASN A 52 -3.08 10.55 -1.24
CA ASN A 52 -4.47 10.84 -1.57
C ASN A 52 -5.29 11.05 -0.29
N PHE A 53 -5.92 12.22 -0.17
CA PHE A 53 -6.79 12.59 0.97
C PHE A 53 -8.26 12.19 0.76
N ASN A 54 -8.62 11.57 -0.36
CA ASN A 54 -9.95 11.04 -0.57
C ASN A 54 -10.15 9.79 0.30
N ALA A 55 -11.17 9.77 1.18
CA ALA A 55 -11.42 8.64 2.06
C ALA A 55 -12.15 7.48 1.35
N GLU A 56 -11.65 7.05 0.18
CA GLU A 56 -12.32 6.06 -0.68
C GLU A 56 -11.69 4.67 -0.61
N ASN A 57 -10.43 4.59 -0.19
CA ASN A 57 -9.67 3.34 -0.19
C ASN A 57 -9.72 2.67 1.18
N ARG A 58 -9.36 1.38 1.22
CA ARG A 58 -9.41 0.50 2.39
C ARG A 58 -8.76 1.10 3.64
N PHE A 59 -7.60 1.70 3.51
CA PHE A 59 -6.81 2.23 4.62
C PHE A 59 -6.65 3.76 4.56
N SER A 60 -7.59 4.42 3.89
CA SER A 60 -7.73 5.88 3.97
C SER A 60 -8.23 6.30 5.35
N LEU A 61 -7.84 7.46 5.81
CA LEU A 61 -8.34 8.01 7.07
C LEU A 61 -9.72 8.66 6.86
N ILE A 62 -10.66 8.36 7.74
CA ILE A 62 -12.03 8.91 7.70
C ILE A 62 -11.99 10.43 7.89
N SER A 63 -11.14 10.91 8.80
CA SER A 63 -10.96 12.34 9.09
C SER A 63 -10.35 13.14 7.95
N LYS A 64 -9.71 12.46 6.99
CA LYS A 64 -8.89 13.09 5.94
C LYS A 64 -7.73 13.96 6.48
N SER A 65 -7.35 13.77 7.75
CA SER A 65 -6.24 14.48 8.38
C SER A 65 -4.89 14.12 7.78
N LYS A 66 -4.79 12.90 7.23
CA LYS A 66 -3.62 12.43 6.45
C LYS A 66 -4.10 11.78 5.15
N GLY A 67 -3.35 12.00 4.09
CA GLY A 67 -3.50 11.26 2.85
C GLY A 67 -2.88 9.88 2.97
N VAL A 68 -3.33 8.95 2.11
CA VAL A 68 -2.78 7.59 2.01
C VAL A 68 -2.09 7.39 0.68
N MET A 69 -0.98 6.67 0.68
CA MET A 69 -0.27 6.21 -0.51
C MET A 69 -0.03 4.71 -0.42
N TYR A 70 -0.41 3.98 -1.49
CA TYR A 70 -0.22 2.54 -1.59
C TYR A 70 1.00 2.22 -2.44
N LEU A 71 1.83 1.31 -1.93
CA LEU A 71 3.09 0.91 -2.52
C LEU A 71 3.21 -0.62 -2.50
N ALA A 72 3.87 -1.18 -3.49
CA ALA A 72 4.23 -2.59 -3.54
C ALA A 72 5.73 -2.75 -3.30
N THR A 73 6.14 -3.89 -2.76
CA THR A 73 7.56 -4.22 -2.55
C THR A 73 8.21 -4.83 -3.79
N THR A 74 7.42 -5.16 -4.81
CA THR A 74 7.91 -5.65 -6.11
C THR A 74 7.10 -5.08 -7.26
N PRO A 75 7.70 -4.90 -8.46
CA PRO A 75 6.95 -4.40 -9.62
C PRO A 75 5.81 -5.34 -10.04
N HIS A 76 6.00 -6.66 -9.91
CA HIS A 76 4.96 -7.66 -10.17
C HIS A 76 3.71 -7.43 -9.30
N THR A 77 3.93 -7.17 -8.01
CA THR A 77 2.82 -6.88 -7.08
C THR A 77 2.17 -5.54 -7.41
N GLY A 78 2.98 -4.51 -7.74
CA GLY A 78 2.44 -3.21 -8.16
C GLY A 78 1.56 -3.31 -9.40
N LEU A 79 2.00 -4.03 -10.43
CA LEU A 79 1.20 -4.31 -11.62
C LEU A 79 -0.07 -5.09 -11.28
N LYS A 80 0.02 -6.12 -10.44
CA LYS A 80 -1.13 -6.96 -10.07
C LYS A 80 -2.18 -6.19 -9.25
N GLU A 81 -1.74 -5.36 -8.32
CA GLU A 81 -2.65 -4.53 -7.51
C GLU A 81 -3.36 -3.47 -8.35
N TYR A 82 -2.67 -2.89 -9.33
CA TYR A 82 -3.26 -1.89 -10.21
C TYR A 82 -4.29 -2.50 -11.16
N TYR A 83 -3.93 -3.59 -11.83
CA TYR A 83 -4.78 -4.25 -12.83
C TYR A 83 -5.69 -5.35 -12.24
N GLN A 84 -5.86 -5.42 -10.92
CA GLN A 84 -6.56 -6.52 -10.25
C GLN A 84 -8.00 -6.79 -10.72
N GLU A 85 -8.70 -5.77 -11.23
CA GLU A 85 -10.08 -5.87 -11.71
C GLU A 85 -10.17 -5.99 -13.24
N TYR A 86 -9.02 -6.03 -13.94
CA TYR A 86 -8.97 -6.13 -15.40
C TYR A 86 -8.98 -7.59 -15.84
N GLU A 87 -9.79 -7.92 -16.84
CA GLU A 87 -9.80 -9.25 -17.48
C GLU A 87 -8.76 -9.33 -18.61
N PHE A 88 -8.56 -8.23 -19.30
CA PHE A 88 -7.52 -8.05 -20.34
C PHE A 88 -6.90 -6.66 -20.21
N ILE A 89 -5.73 -6.48 -20.78
CA ILE A 89 -4.99 -5.23 -20.77
C ILE A 89 -4.68 -4.86 -22.22
N ASP A 90 -5.07 -3.67 -22.61
CA ASP A 90 -4.76 -3.10 -23.92
C ASP A 90 -3.42 -2.38 -23.88
N THR A 91 -2.59 -2.58 -24.92
CA THR A 91 -1.27 -1.93 -24.96
C THR A 91 -1.41 -0.42 -25.16
N GLU A 92 -2.31 0.04 -26.04
CA GLU A 92 -2.45 1.45 -26.37
C GLU A 92 -3.16 2.21 -25.23
N ASP A 93 -4.28 1.67 -24.71
CA ASP A 93 -5.07 2.35 -23.69
C ASP A 93 -4.54 2.16 -22.25
N ASP A 94 -4.01 0.97 -21.94
CA ASP A 94 -3.63 0.67 -20.56
C ASP A 94 -2.11 0.80 -20.31
N LEU A 95 -1.25 0.36 -21.23
CA LEU A 95 0.19 0.44 -21.00
C LEU A 95 0.77 1.80 -21.39
N GLU A 96 0.28 2.43 -22.47
CA GLU A 96 0.75 3.75 -22.89
C GLU A 96 0.33 4.85 -21.93
N LEU A 97 -0.86 4.73 -21.32
CA LEU A 97 -1.39 5.74 -20.41
C LEU A 97 -0.90 5.59 -18.96
N ASN A 98 -0.16 4.52 -18.65
CA ASN A 98 0.29 4.26 -17.29
C ASN A 98 1.82 4.17 -17.18
N CYS A 99 2.31 4.52 -16.00
CA CYS A 99 3.74 4.50 -15.67
C CYS A 99 4.00 3.64 -14.44
N MET A 100 5.19 3.02 -14.40
CA MET A 100 5.75 2.49 -13.16
C MET A 100 6.55 3.59 -12.48
N ALA A 101 6.16 3.97 -11.27
CA ALA A 101 6.97 4.78 -10.39
C ALA A 101 7.82 3.89 -9.48
N GLU A 102 9.12 4.12 -9.48
CA GLU A 102 10.07 3.58 -8.50
C GLU A 102 10.34 4.66 -7.46
N ILE A 103 10.04 4.34 -6.22
CA ILE A 103 10.02 5.31 -5.12
C ILE A 103 10.89 4.76 -4.01
N GLN A 104 11.71 5.61 -3.42
CA GLN A 104 12.66 5.23 -2.40
C GLN A 104 12.35 5.91 -1.07
N ALA A 105 12.50 5.17 0.03
CA ALA A 105 12.46 5.73 1.37
C ALA A 105 13.61 6.74 1.56
N ALA A 106 13.29 7.99 1.86
CA ALA A 106 14.28 9.04 2.10
C ALA A 106 14.72 9.12 3.58
N ARG A 107 13.98 8.46 4.46
CA ARG A 107 14.29 8.26 5.88
C ARG A 107 13.83 6.89 6.33
N THR A 108 14.23 6.48 7.53
CA THR A 108 13.62 5.30 8.18
C THR A 108 12.12 5.52 8.35
N ILE A 109 11.32 4.53 7.97
CA ILE A 109 9.86 4.57 8.00
C ILE A 109 9.38 3.50 8.99
N LYS A 110 8.57 3.88 9.97
CA LYS A 110 7.94 2.96 10.93
C LYS A 110 6.67 2.38 10.35
N ILE A 111 6.59 1.05 10.30
CA ILE A 111 5.49 0.31 9.67
C ILE A 111 4.90 -0.67 10.66
N ILE A 112 3.58 -0.68 10.80
CA ILE A 112 2.85 -1.69 11.58
C ILE A 112 2.64 -2.92 10.68
N ASP A 113 3.04 -4.09 11.17
CA ASP A 113 2.74 -5.38 10.52
C ASP A 113 1.29 -5.77 10.83
N LEU A 114 0.42 -5.64 9.83
CA LEU A 114 -1.01 -5.97 9.99
C LEU A 114 -1.23 -7.46 10.27
N ALA A 115 -0.38 -8.35 9.75
CA ALA A 115 -0.49 -9.78 10.01
C ALA A 115 -0.14 -10.13 11.46
N ALA A 116 0.82 -9.44 12.06
CA ALA A 116 1.16 -9.59 13.47
C ALA A 116 0.13 -8.91 14.40
N LEU A 117 -0.46 -7.80 13.96
CA LEU A 117 -1.46 -7.05 14.75
C LEU A 117 -2.82 -7.73 14.78
N ALA A 118 -3.28 -8.34 13.68
CA ALA A 118 -4.64 -8.88 13.54
C ALA A 118 -5.05 -9.85 14.68
N PRO A 119 -4.20 -10.82 15.11
CA PRO A 119 -4.54 -11.69 16.23
C PRO A 119 -4.72 -10.95 17.57
N LEU A 120 -3.96 -9.86 17.79
CA LEU A 120 -4.08 -9.03 19.00
C LEU A 120 -5.39 -8.25 19.02
N LEU A 121 -5.91 -7.89 17.83
CA LEU A 121 -7.24 -7.31 17.66
C LEU A 121 -8.36 -8.36 17.69
N LYS A 122 -8.03 -9.65 17.87
CA LYS A 122 -8.97 -10.79 17.82
C LYS A 122 -9.76 -10.86 16.50
N THR A 123 -9.11 -10.50 15.40
CA THR A 123 -9.67 -10.57 14.04
C THR A 123 -8.77 -11.39 13.12
N ALA A 124 -9.32 -11.96 12.06
CA ALA A 124 -8.50 -12.63 11.06
C ALA A 124 -7.97 -11.61 10.03
N LEU A 125 -6.72 -11.79 9.57
CA LEU A 125 -6.14 -10.95 8.53
C LEU A 125 -7.01 -10.94 7.26
N GLY A 126 -7.61 -12.08 6.90
CA GLY A 126 -8.50 -12.22 5.76
C GLY A 126 -9.74 -11.33 5.86
N ASP A 127 -10.28 -11.12 7.06
CA ASP A 127 -11.44 -10.26 7.28
C ASP A 127 -11.07 -8.78 7.03
N LEU A 128 -9.89 -8.35 7.48
CA LEU A 128 -9.37 -7.01 7.21
C LEU A 128 -9.12 -6.78 5.71
N MET A 129 -8.81 -7.85 4.97
CA MET A 129 -8.61 -7.82 3.51
C MET A 129 -9.88 -8.12 2.72
N GLY A 130 -11.04 -8.16 3.36
CA GLY A 130 -12.36 -8.42 2.78
C GLY A 130 -12.81 -7.41 1.70
N PRO A 131 -14.03 -7.54 1.17
CA PRO A 131 -14.57 -6.64 0.13
C PRO A 131 -14.82 -5.21 0.67
N LYS A 132 -15.31 -4.32 -0.19
CA LYS A 132 -15.59 -2.90 0.17
C LYS A 132 -16.53 -2.73 1.38
N THR A 133 -17.32 -3.73 1.72
CA THR A 133 -18.21 -3.73 2.89
C THR A 133 -17.49 -3.61 4.23
N VAL A 134 -16.19 -3.91 4.29
CA VAL A 134 -15.36 -3.77 5.51
C VAL A 134 -14.52 -2.49 5.52
N TYR A 135 -14.66 -1.60 4.52
CA TYR A 135 -13.82 -0.40 4.44
C TYR A 135 -14.02 0.56 5.61
N ALA A 136 -15.26 0.72 6.09
CA ALA A 136 -15.51 1.56 7.25
C ALA A 136 -14.70 1.12 8.49
N ASP A 137 -14.62 -0.20 8.72
CA ASP A 137 -13.84 -0.75 9.84
C ASP A 137 -12.33 -0.59 9.61
N THR A 138 -11.86 -0.89 8.40
CA THR A 138 -10.42 -0.79 8.10
C THR A 138 -9.94 0.66 8.00
N GLN A 139 -10.79 1.60 7.62
CA GLN A 139 -10.52 3.03 7.66
C GLN A 139 -10.45 3.54 9.11
N LEU A 140 -11.37 3.09 9.99
CA LEU A 140 -11.29 3.38 11.41
C LEU A 140 -10.00 2.83 12.03
N LEU A 141 -9.61 1.61 11.64
CA LEU A 141 -8.34 1.03 12.07
C LEU A 141 -7.16 1.88 11.61
N ALA A 142 -7.11 2.28 10.34
CA ALA A 142 -6.08 3.14 9.78
C ALA A 142 -5.99 4.50 10.50
N GLU A 143 -7.14 5.11 10.80
CA GLU A 143 -7.24 6.35 11.59
C GLU A 143 -6.51 6.21 12.93
N VAL A 144 -6.80 5.12 13.66
CA VAL A 144 -6.17 4.87 14.96
C VAL A 144 -4.68 4.59 14.83
N LEU A 145 -4.30 3.70 13.89
CA LEU A 145 -2.91 3.26 13.71
C LEU A 145 -1.99 4.37 13.21
N SER A 146 -2.52 5.35 12.47
CA SER A 146 -1.74 6.48 11.95
C SER A 146 -1.15 7.39 13.03
N ASN A 147 -1.55 7.21 14.30
CA ASN A 147 -0.98 7.91 15.43
C ASN A 147 0.27 7.21 16.00
N TYR A 148 0.55 5.97 15.59
CA TYR A 148 1.63 5.14 16.15
C TYR A 148 2.76 4.87 15.16
N ALA A 149 2.50 5.00 13.86
CA ALA A 149 3.47 4.72 12.82
C ALA A 149 3.24 5.58 11.56
N ASP A 150 4.20 5.56 10.64
CA ASP A 150 4.11 6.23 9.34
C ASP A 150 3.21 5.48 8.35
N GLY A 151 2.96 4.19 8.61
CA GLY A 151 2.16 3.35 7.74
C GLY A 151 1.97 1.94 8.27
N MET A 152 1.46 1.07 7.42
CA MET A 152 1.33 -0.35 7.72
C MET A 152 1.66 -1.23 6.53
N GLU A 153 2.14 -2.45 6.83
CA GLU A 153 2.33 -3.52 5.87
C GLU A 153 1.12 -4.45 5.89
N TYR A 154 0.64 -4.82 4.71
CA TYR A 154 -0.40 -5.82 4.52
C TYR A 154 -0.02 -6.76 3.37
N LEU A 155 -0.62 -7.94 3.30
CA LEU A 155 -0.37 -8.89 2.21
C LEU A 155 -1.37 -8.67 1.07
N SER A 156 -0.84 -8.54 -0.14
CA SER A 156 -1.66 -8.54 -1.35
C SER A 156 -2.51 -9.81 -1.42
N ARG A 157 -3.81 -9.68 -1.63
CA ARG A 157 -4.73 -10.81 -1.84
C ARG A 157 -4.40 -11.60 -3.11
N HIS A 158 -3.73 -10.95 -4.06
CA HIS A 158 -3.51 -11.47 -5.41
C HIS A 158 -2.15 -12.14 -5.57
N THR A 159 -1.13 -11.66 -4.84
CA THR A 159 0.25 -12.17 -4.96
C THR A 159 0.77 -12.78 -3.67
N GLY A 160 0.11 -12.55 -2.53
CA GLY A 160 0.61 -12.93 -1.22
C GLY A 160 1.91 -12.21 -0.79
N LYS A 161 2.32 -11.18 -1.54
CA LYS A 161 3.51 -10.40 -1.23
C LYS A 161 3.16 -9.13 -0.45
N PRO A 162 4.12 -8.56 0.31
CA PRO A 162 3.88 -7.35 1.07
C PRO A 162 3.54 -6.15 0.19
N CYS A 163 2.54 -5.40 0.65
CA CYS A 163 2.18 -4.07 0.20
C CYS A 163 2.21 -3.14 1.41
N ILE A 164 2.44 -1.85 1.15
CA ILE A 164 2.55 -0.83 2.18
C ILE A 164 1.48 0.23 1.94
N ALA A 165 0.78 0.62 2.99
CA ALA A 165 -0.04 1.83 3.03
C ALA A 165 0.66 2.84 3.94
N LEU A 166 1.14 3.95 3.37
CA LEU A 166 1.76 5.05 4.11
C LEU A 166 0.76 6.19 4.31
N TRP A 167 0.91 6.90 5.42
CA TRP A 167 0.10 8.07 5.75
C TRP A 167 0.98 9.31 5.90
N SER A 168 0.53 10.44 5.39
CA SER A 168 1.18 11.75 5.55
C SER A 168 0.15 12.86 5.62
N ASP A 169 0.43 13.88 6.44
CA ASP A 169 -0.32 15.13 6.51
C ASP A 169 -0.05 16.07 5.33
N ALA A 170 0.95 15.76 4.51
CA ALA A 170 1.29 16.49 3.30
C ALA A 170 1.15 15.60 2.05
N ALA A 171 0.62 16.16 0.96
CA ALA A 171 0.39 15.45 -0.29
C ALA A 171 1.69 14.93 -0.94
N ASP A 172 2.81 15.60 -0.72
CA ASP A 172 4.15 15.21 -1.17
C ASP A 172 4.88 14.26 -0.20
N GLY A 173 4.25 13.93 0.94
CA GLY A 173 4.83 13.06 1.95
C GLY A 173 5.89 13.69 2.85
N ASN A 174 6.08 15.02 2.77
CA ASN A 174 6.96 15.79 3.64
C ASN A 174 8.38 15.19 3.78
N GLY A 175 8.98 14.81 2.65
CA GLY A 175 10.34 14.23 2.61
C GLY A 175 10.46 12.78 3.09
N MET A 176 9.35 12.07 3.29
CA MET A 176 9.37 10.64 3.63
C MET A 176 9.90 9.79 2.47
N LEU A 177 9.58 10.17 1.26
CA LEU A 177 9.85 9.45 0.04
C LEU A 177 10.52 10.37 -1.00
N LYS A 178 11.26 9.76 -1.93
CA LYS A 178 11.78 10.43 -3.12
C LYS A 178 11.51 9.58 -4.37
N ASN A 179 11.21 10.22 -5.49
CA ASN A 179 11.16 9.54 -6.78
C ASN A 179 12.55 9.14 -7.22
N LEU A 180 12.69 7.89 -7.69
CA LEU A 180 13.87 7.44 -8.44
C LEU A 180 13.62 7.54 -9.94
N SER A 181 12.48 7.00 -10.39
CA SER A 181 12.05 7.05 -11.77
C SER A 181 10.53 6.99 -11.88
N VAL A 182 10.01 7.52 -12.99
CA VAL A 182 8.62 7.29 -13.43
C VAL A 182 8.71 6.98 -14.91
N THR A 183 8.52 5.70 -15.26
CA THR A 183 8.76 5.17 -16.60
C THR A 183 7.44 4.67 -17.21
N PRO A 184 7.07 5.07 -18.43
CA PRO A 184 5.91 4.52 -19.13
C PRO A 184 5.96 2.99 -19.14
N LEU A 185 4.82 2.31 -18.97
CA LEU A 185 4.81 0.84 -18.90
C LEU A 185 5.24 0.19 -20.22
N THR A 186 5.08 0.89 -21.34
CA THR A 186 5.60 0.45 -22.64
C THR A 186 7.12 0.39 -22.70
N GLU A 187 7.81 1.20 -21.90
CA GLU A 187 9.27 1.28 -21.84
C GLU A 187 9.84 0.58 -20.59
N TYR A 188 8.98 0.34 -19.59
CA TYR A 188 9.41 -0.23 -18.32
C TYR A 188 9.89 -1.68 -18.47
N SER A 189 11.04 -1.96 -17.86
CA SER A 189 11.56 -3.32 -17.72
C SER A 189 12.14 -3.57 -16.34
N HIS A 190 11.98 -4.81 -15.85
CA HIS A 190 12.56 -5.26 -14.60
C HIS A 190 13.20 -6.63 -14.78
N ASN A 191 14.49 -6.76 -14.42
CA ASN A 191 15.27 -7.99 -14.61
C ASN A 191 15.20 -8.54 -16.05
N GLY A 192 15.25 -7.64 -17.05
CA GLY A 192 15.23 -7.99 -18.47
C GLY A 192 13.84 -8.35 -19.03
N MET A 193 12.78 -8.25 -18.25
CA MET A 193 11.40 -8.47 -18.71
C MET A 193 10.65 -7.14 -18.80
N SER A 194 10.00 -6.88 -19.93
CA SER A 194 9.12 -5.73 -20.07
C SER A 194 7.86 -5.87 -19.21
N ALA A 195 7.17 -4.74 -18.90
CA ALA A 195 5.89 -4.79 -18.19
C ALA A 195 4.89 -5.72 -18.90
N LYS A 196 4.82 -5.67 -20.24
CA LYS A 196 3.98 -6.56 -21.07
C LYS A 196 4.30 -8.04 -20.83
N GLN A 197 5.58 -8.40 -20.75
CA GLN A 197 6.02 -9.78 -20.48
C GLN A 197 5.67 -10.21 -19.05
N ILE A 198 5.85 -9.34 -18.05
CA ILE A 198 5.48 -9.61 -16.67
C ILE A 198 3.97 -9.88 -16.57
N LEU A 199 3.16 -9.02 -17.17
CA LEU A 199 1.70 -9.17 -17.19
C LEU A 199 1.25 -10.48 -17.84
N LYS A 200 1.81 -10.82 -19.02
CA LYS A 200 1.48 -12.07 -19.73
C LYS A 200 1.96 -13.33 -19.01
N SER A 201 3.26 -13.39 -18.70
CA SER A 201 3.92 -14.65 -18.33
C SER A 201 3.87 -14.93 -16.84
N HIS A 202 3.85 -13.91 -15.99
CA HIS A 202 3.87 -14.05 -14.53
C HIS A 202 2.53 -13.77 -13.88
N LEU A 203 1.73 -12.91 -14.46
CA LEU A 203 0.44 -12.50 -13.89
C LEU A 203 -0.77 -13.04 -14.65
N ASN A 204 -0.52 -13.77 -15.76
CA ASN A 204 -1.52 -14.45 -16.60
C ASN A 204 -2.62 -13.54 -17.17
N TYR A 205 -2.28 -12.28 -17.45
CA TYR A 205 -3.20 -11.38 -18.16
C TYR A 205 -3.18 -11.64 -19.67
N LYS A 206 -4.32 -11.47 -20.31
CA LYS A 206 -4.38 -11.30 -21.77
C LYS A 206 -3.97 -9.86 -22.06
N VAL A 207 -2.86 -9.67 -22.78
CA VAL A 207 -2.37 -8.35 -23.20
C VAL A 207 -2.32 -8.31 -24.71
N THR A 208 -3.05 -7.41 -25.32
CA THR A 208 -3.10 -7.18 -26.78
C THR A 208 -1.94 -6.30 -27.23
#